data_663756bd6b4c44e946ecc0f84488c5ba
#
_entry.id   663756bd6b4c44e946ecc0f84488c5ba
#
_cell.length_a   1.000
_cell.length_b   1.000
_cell.length_c   1.000
_cell.angle_alpha   90.00
_cell.angle_beta   90.00
_cell.angle_gamma   90.00
#
_symmetry.space_group_name_H-M   'P 1'
#
loop_
_entity.id
_entity.type
_entity.pdbx_description
1 polymer ?
#
loop_
_entity_poly.entity_id
_entity_poly.type
_entity_poly.pdbx_seq_one_letter_code
_entity_poly.pdbx_strand_id
1 'polypeptide(L)'
;MKKFVTLSLLVLVAVFNAVQAQVNFSVQYKRVNPTTIDIVFTGKADAGWHIYSTDIAEGGPTAASFGVDKIKGAKLKGGLKPGAGVKRMQDPIFEMPVSYFEGTATFTQRVELTDKNYELKGYLRYGACNDETCLPPPSVDAKLAG
;
A
#
# COMPACT_ATOMS: atom_id res chain seq x y z
N MET A 1 26.61 62.48 -6.84
CA MET A 1 26.60 61.30 -5.95
C MET A 1 25.61 60.30 -6.48
N LYS A 2 26.08 59.18 -6.98
CA LYS A 2 25.24 58.09 -7.45
C LYS A 2 24.89 57.23 -6.24
N LYS A 3 23.61 57.20 -5.85
CA LYS A 3 23.13 56.27 -4.84
C LYS A 3 22.94 54.92 -5.53
N PHE A 4 23.75 53.92 -5.20
CA PHE A 4 23.53 52.55 -5.61
C PHE A 4 22.44 51.97 -4.69
N VAL A 5 21.25 51.81 -5.24
CA VAL A 5 20.21 51.02 -4.59
C VAL A 5 20.54 49.54 -4.88
N THR A 6 21.19 48.92 -3.93
CA THR A 6 21.32 47.45 -3.97
C THR A 6 19.95 46.84 -3.72
N LEU A 7 19.32 46.41 -4.81
CA LEU A 7 18.09 45.64 -4.72
C LEU A 7 18.50 44.25 -4.19
N SER A 8 18.35 44.07 -2.87
CA SER A 8 18.51 42.76 -2.25
C SER A 8 17.37 41.87 -2.75
N LEU A 9 17.65 41.01 -3.70
CA LEU A 9 16.71 40.00 -4.14
C LEU A 9 16.60 38.94 -3.04
N LEU A 10 15.57 39.09 -2.19
CA LEU A 10 15.23 38.08 -1.18
C LEU A 10 14.70 36.86 -1.95
N VAL A 11 15.57 35.91 -2.25
CA VAL A 11 15.16 34.61 -2.79
C VAL A 11 14.47 33.87 -1.65
N LEU A 12 13.13 33.93 -1.64
CA LEU A 12 12.33 33.11 -0.75
C LEU A 12 12.44 31.66 -1.25
N VAL A 13 13.39 30.90 -0.71
CA VAL A 13 13.45 29.46 -0.92
C VAL A 13 12.28 28.88 -0.14
N ALA A 14 11.17 28.63 -0.81
CA ALA A 14 10.09 27.84 -0.26
C ALA A 14 10.63 26.41 -0.09
N VAL A 15 11.05 26.08 1.13
CA VAL A 15 11.37 24.71 1.49
C VAL A 15 10.03 23.98 1.58
N PHE A 16 9.65 23.31 0.48
CA PHE A 16 8.58 22.34 0.53
C PHE A 16 9.08 21.15 1.37
N ASN A 17 8.74 21.13 2.64
CA ASN A 17 8.80 19.91 3.40
C ASN A 17 7.75 18.97 2.80
N ALA A 18 8.16 18.17 1.82
CA ALA A 18 7.36 17.05 1.40
C ALA A 18 7.20 16.14 2.62
N VAL A 19 5.99 16.09 3.18
CA VAL A 19 5.65 15.09 4.19
C VAL A 19 5.74 13.76 3.48
N GLN A 20 6.88 13.06 3.65
CA GLN A 20 7.03 11.71 3.12
C GLN A 20 6.05 10.82 3.87
N ALA A 21 5.21 10.11 3.12
CA ALA A 21 4.36 9.09 3.70
C ALA A 21 5.24 8.05 4.40
N GLN A 22 4.86 7.63 5.62
CA GLN A 22 5.57 6.64 6.42
C GLN A 22 5.58 5.25 5.77
N VAL A 23 4.65 5.02 4.85
CA VAL A 23 4.53 3.77 4.08
C VAL A 23 4.32 4.11 2.62
N ASN A 24 5.09 3.50 1.74
CA ASN A 24 4.99 3.67 0.29
C ASN A 24 4.81 2.32 -0.38
N PHE A 25 3.78 2.19 -1.23
CA PHE A 25 3.52 1.01 -2.03
C PHE A 25 3.80 1.23 -3.51
N SER A 26 4.33 0.19 -4.15
CA SER A 26 4.39 0.05 -5.60
C SER A 26 3.55 -1.14 -6.04
N VAL A 27 3.06 -1.09 -7.27
CA VAL A 27 2.20 -2.14 -7.85
C VAL A 27 2.89 -2.68 -9.10
N GLN A 28 2.99 -4.00 -9.20
CA GLN A 28 3.49 -4.70 -10.37
C GLN A 28 2.47 -5.74 -10.82
N TYR A 29 2.41 -5.96 -12.13
CA TYR A 29 1.53 -6.92 -12.76
C TYR A 29 2.38 -8.01 -13.40
N LYS A 30 2.19 -9.24 -12.96
CA LYS A 30 2.98 -10.38 -13.40
C LYS A 30 2.10 -11.40 -14.12
N ARG A 31 2.32 -11.58 -15.40
CA ARG A 31 1.62 -12.63 -16.13
C ARG A 31 2.26 -14.00 -15.79
N VAL A 32 1.47 -14.85 -15.17
CA VAL A 32 1.89 -16.20 -14.74
C VAL A 32 1.73 -17.17 -15.89
N ASN A 33 0.64 -17.07 -16.61
CA ASN A 33 0.32 -17.84 -17.81
C ASN A 33 -0.67 -17.04 -18.68
N PRO A 34 -1.11 -17.51 -19.86
CA PRO A 34 -1.98 -16.72 -20.75
C PRO A 34 -3.29 -16.23 -20.14
N THR A 35 -3.79 -16.87 -19.07
CA THR A 35 -5.07 -16.53 -18.42
C THR A 35 -4.94 -16.11 -16.97
N THR A 36 -3.73 -16.04 -16.41
CA THR A 36 -3.51 -15.71 -15.00
C THR A 36 -2.54 -14.56 -14.85
N ILE A 37 -2.97 -13.54 -14.08
CA ILE A 37 -2.14 -12.37 -13.74
C ILE A 37 -2.10 -12.26 -12.21
N ASP A 38 -0.90 -12.05 -11.67
CA ASP A 38 -0.70 -11.69 -10.27
C ASP A 38 -0.49 -10.18 -10.16
N ILE A 39 -1.32 -9.54 -9.34
CA ILE A 39 -1.13 -8.15 -8.92
C ILE A 39 -0.29 -8.19 -7.65
N VAL A 40 0.93 -7.67 -7.71
CA VAL A 40 1.89 -7.69 -6.61
C VAL A 40 2.06 -6.28 -6.05
N PHE A 41 1.70 -6.14 -4.78
CA PHE A 41 1.87 -4.90 -4.02
C PHE A 41 3.12 -5.04 -3.14
N THR A 42 4.06 -4.14 -3.29
CA THR A 42 5.25 -4.10 -2.44
C THR A 42 5.29 -2.78 -1.70
N GLY A 43 5.21 -2.85 -0.38
CA GLY A 43 5.23 -1.70 0.51
C GLY A 43 6.54 -1.61 1.27
N LYS A 44 6.98 -0.38 1.51
CA LYS A 44 8.12 -0.07 2.39
C LYS A 44 7.64 0.83 3.51
N ALA A 45 7.90 0.42 4.73
CA ALA A 45 7.59 1.17 5.93
C ALA A 45 8.86 1.77 6.52
N ASP A 46 8.76 3.01 6.99
CA ASP A 46 9.83 3.66 7.75
C ASP A 46 10.11 2.91 9.06
N ALA A 47 11.31 3.11 9.61
CA ALA A 47 11.69 2.54 10.90
C ALA A 47 10.66 2.89 11.98
N GLY A 48 10.27 1.89 12.78
CA GLY A 48 9.26 2.04 13.83
C GLY A 48 7.82 1.87 13.36
N TRP A 49 7.57 1.83 12.05
CA TRP A 49 6.25 1.55 11.47
C TRP A 49 6.14 0.08 11.08
N HIS A 50 4.94 -0.45 11.18
CA HIS A 50 4.61 -1.80 10.73
C HIS A 50 3.32 -1.79 9.93
N ILE A 51 3.25 -2.72 8.98
CA ILE A 51 2.11 -2.91 8.09
C ILE A 51 1.41 -4.20 8.51
N TYR A 52 0.12 -4.14 8.81
CA TYR A 52 -0.63 -5.33 9.20
C TYR A 52 -0.84 -6.27 8.02
N SER A 53 -0.75 -7.58 8.30
CA SER A 53 -1.01 -8.62 7.31
C SER A 53 -2.50 -8.89 7.15
N THR A 54 -2.83 -9.98 6.46
CA THR A 54 -4.22 -10.37 6.17
C THR A 54 -4.90 -11.08 7.34
N ASP A 55 -4.13 -11.68 8.24
CA ASP A 55 -4.61 -12.46 9.38
C ASP A 55 -4.72 -11.59 10.63
N ILE A 56 -5.82 -10.88 10.74
CA ILE A 56 -6.16 -10.00 11.87
C ILE A 56 -7.54 -10.39 12.39
N ALA A 57 -7.62 -10.70 13.68
CA ALA A 57 -8.89 -11.01 14.31
C ALA A 57 -9.82 -9.79 14.40
N GLU A 58 -11.10 -10.02 14.50
CA GLU A 58 -12.12 -8.97 14.63
C GLU A 58 -11.84 -8.08 15.84
N GLY A 59 -12.09 -6.78 15.69
CA GLY A 59 -11.81 -5.78 16.72
C GLY A 59 -10.40 -5.24 16.73
N GLY A 60 -9.51 -5.75 15.85
CA GLY A 60 -8.14 -5.32 15.71
C GLY A 60 -7.93 -4.21 14.68
N PRO A 61 -6.67 -3.94 14.33
CA PRO A 61 -6.34 -3.00 13.27
C PRO A 61 -6.87 -3.46 11.91
N THR A 62 -6.81 -2.57 10.93
CA THR A 62 -7.25 -2.89 9.57
C THR A 62 -6.36 -3.96 8.95
N ALA A 63 -6.93 -5.10 8.62
CA ALA A 63 -6.24 -6.15 7.87
C ALA A 63 -6.01 -5.71 6.42
N ALA A 64 -4.92 -6.19 5.81
CA ALA A 64 -4.72 -6.03 4.38
C ALA A 64 -5.78 -6.81 3.61
N SER A 65 -6.43 -6.16 2.65
CA SER A 65 -7.48 -6.76 1.81
C SER A 65 -7.45 -6.19 0.41
N PHE A 66 -7.97 -6.94 -0.56
CA PHE A 66 -8.14 -6.48 -1.93
C PHE A 66 -9.62 -6.20 -2.19
N GLY A 67 -9.92 -4.98 -2.58
CA GLY A 67 -11.27 -4.55 -2.96
C GLY A 67 -11.42 -4.40 -4.46
N VAL A 68 -12.63 -4.57 -4.97
CA VAL A 68 -12.96 -4.45 -6.39
C VAL A 68 -13.98 -3.36 -6.59
N ASP A 69 -13.62 -2.34 -7.39
CA ASP A 69 -14.55 -1.30 -7.83
C ASP A 69 -15.26 -1.71 -9.13
N LYS A 70 -14.56 -2.37 -10.04
CA LYS A 70 -15.10 -2.88 -11.30
C LYS A 70 -14.33 -4.11 -11.74
N ILE A 71 -15.06 -5.15 -12.18
CA ILE A 71 -14.48 -6.33 -12.77
C ILE A 71 -15.34 -6.82 -13.94
N LYS A 72 -14.70 -7.07 -15.07
CA LYS A 72 -15.33 -7.58 -16.28
C LYS A 72 -14.34 -8.47 -17.03
N GLY A 73 -14.82 -9.62 -17.50
CA GLY A 73 -13.97 -10.56 -18.25
C GLY A 73 -12.84 -11.17 -17.44
N ALA A 74 -12.96 -11.14 -16.12
CA ALA A 74 -11.97 -11.65 -15.17
C ALA A 74 -12.64 -12.00 -13.85
N LYS A 75 -11.99 -12.80 -13.03
CA LYS A 75 -12.41 -13.11 -11.66
C LYS A 75 -11.22 -13.18 -10.73
N LEU A 76 -11.43 -12.90 -9.47
CA LEU A 76 -10.40 -13.09 -8.44
C LEU A 76 -10.23 -14.59 -8.19
N LYS A 77 -8.99 -15.03 -8.10
CA LYS A 77 -8.65 -16.42 -7.76
C LYS A 77 -8.03 -16.47 -6.37
N GLY A 78 -8.86 -16.83 -5.40
CA GLY A 78 -8.49 -16.82 -3.99
C GLY A 78 -8.42 -15.40 -3.39
N GLY A 79 -8.08 -15.33 -2.12
CA GLY A 79 -7.89 -14.06 -1.42
C GLY A 79 -6.51 -13.46 -1.62
N LEU A 80 -6.34 -12.25 -1.08
CA LEU A 80 -5.05 -11.60 -0.99
C LEU A 80 -4.10 -12.43 -0.14
N LYS A 81 -2.90 -12.70 -0.65
CA LYS A 81 -1.88 -13.50 0.05
C LYS A 81 -0.69 -12.66 0.46
N PRO A 82 -0.28 -12.73 1.74
CA PRO A 82 0.96 -12.10 2.18
C PRO A 82 2.17 -12.87 1.66
N GLY A 83 3.25 -12.15 1.37
CA GLY A 83 4.54 -12.73 1.05
C GLY A 83 5.31 -13.17 2.29
N ALA A 84 6.61 -13.48 2.11
CA ALA A 84 7.49 -13.87 3.20
C ALA A 84 7.76 -12.71 4.17
N GLY A 85 8.12 -13.02 5.40
CA GLY A 85 8.50 -12.04 6.40
C GLY A 85 7.40 -11.62 7.38
N VAL A 86 6.25 -12.28 7.36
CA VAL A 86 5.17 -12.04 8.35
C VAL A 86 5.68 -12.38 9.76
N LYS A 87 5.49 -11.42 10.66
CA LYS A 87 5.80 -11.54 12.08
C LYS A 87 4.52 -11.52 12.90
N ARG A 88 4.59 -11.96 14.15
CA ARG A 88 3.49 -11.88 15.12
C ARG A 88 3.94 -11.14 16.35
N MET A 89 3.05 -10.32 16.92
CA MET A 89 3.27 -9.61 18.17
C MET A 89 1.97 -9.38 18.91
N GLN A 90 2.07 -9.03 20.19
CA GLN A 90 0.99 -8.40 20.94
C GLN A 90 0.97 -6.92 20.56
N ASP A 91 -0.10 -6.44 19.94
CA ASP A 91 -0.21 -5.05 19.51
C ASP A 91 -0.33 -4.12 20.72
N PRO A 92 0.50 -3.06 20.83
CA PRO A 92 0.46 -2.15 21.98
C PRO A 92 -0.76 -1.24 22.01
N ILE A 93 -1.43 -1.01 20.87
CA ILE A 93 -2.61 -0.15 20.75
C ILE A 93 -3.89 -0.98 20.93
N PHE A 94 -3.99 -2.10 20.21
CA PHE A 94 -5.20 -2.95 20.19
C PHE A 94 -5.19 -4.04 21.27
N GLU A 95 -4.06 -4.26 21.94
CA GLU A 95 -3.91 -5.23 23.04
C GLU A 95 -4.33 -6.66 22.67
N MET A 96 -3.98 -7.09 21.46
CA MET A 96 -4.30 -8.40 20.92
C MET A 96 -3.19 -8.91 20.01
N PRO A 97 -3.09 -10.23 19.78
CA PRO A 97 -2.13 -10.77 18.81
C PRO A 97 -2.46 -10.31 17.38
N VAL A 98 -1.44 -9.87 16.66
CA VAL A 98 -1.56 -9.44 15.26
C VAL A 98 -0.44 -10.01 14.42
N SER A 99 -0.68 -10.20 13.13
CA SER A 99 0.34 -10.48 12.13
C SER A 99 0.69 -9.21 11.37
N TYR A 100 1.98 -8.98 11.13
CA TYR A 100 2.47 -7.73 10.56
C TYR A 100 3.80 -7.90 9.82
N PHE A 101 4.16 -6.85 9.07
CA PHE A 101 5.46 -6.70 8.42
C PHE A 101 6.19 -5.49 8.97
N GLU A 102 7.50 -5.62 9.12
CA GLU A 102 8.44 -4.52 9.32
C GLU A 102 9.27 -4.32 8.05
N GLY A 103 9.59 -3.05 7.73
CA GLY A 103 10.40 -2.72 6.58
C GLY A 103 9.68 -2.94 5.26
N THR A 104 9.64 -4.17 4.77
CA THR A 104 9.00 -4.50 3.49
C THR A 104 7.82 -5.45 3.67
N ALA A 105 6.68 -5.09 3.09
CA ALA A 105 5.49 -5.92 3.02
C ALA A 105 5.17 -6.27 1.57
N THR A 106 4.81 -7.51 1.29
CA THR A 106 4.40 -7.94 -0.04
C THR A 106 3.05 -8.63 0.04
N PHE A 107 2.13 -8.23 -0.84
CA PHE A 107 0.82 -8.86 -0.98
C PHE A 107 0.56 -9.16 -2.45
N THR A 108 -0.04 -10.30 -2.72
CA THR A 108 -0.37 -10.73 -4.08
C THR A 108 -1.84 -11.11 -4.19
N GLN A 109 -2.51 -10.51 -5.17
CA GLN A 109 -3.87 -10.88 -5.58
C GLN A 109 -3.82 -11.54 -6.94
N ARG A 110 -4.23 -12.80 -7.02
CA ARG A 110 -4.32 -13.52 -8.28
C ARG A 110 -5.63 -13.25 -8.98
N VAL A 111 -5.55 -13.02 -10.28
CA VAL A 111 -6.68 -12.75 -11.17
C VAL A 111 -6.66 -13.74 -12.31
N GLU A 112 -7.81 -14.36 -12.59
CA GLU A 112 -8.01 -15.24 -13.74
C GLU A 112 -8.81 -14.53 -14.81
N LEU A 113 -8.27 -14.45 -16.02
CA LEU A 113 -8.92 -13.85 -17.17
C LEU A 113 -9.89 -14.86 -17.79
N THR A 114 -11.14 -14.45 -17.98
CA THR A 114 -12.22 -15.27 -18.53
C THR A 114 -12.66 -14.85 -19.92
N ASP A 115 -12.16 -13.71 -20.40
CA ASP A 115 -12.46 -13.14 -21.72
C ASP A 115 -11.23 -12.44 -22.28
N LYS A 116 -11.16 -12.28 -23.60
CA LYS A 116 -10.11 -11.51 -24.27
C LYS A 116 -10.19 -10.02 -23.93
N ASN A 117 -11.41 -9.53 -23.75
CA ASN A 117 -11.68 -8.19 -23.29
C ASN A 117 -11.95 -8.23 -21.79
N TYR A 118 -11.02 -7.76 -21.02
CA TYR A 118 -11.12 -7.72 -19.57
C TYR A 118 -10.80 -6.33 -19.01
N GLU A 119 -11.39 -6.02 -17.89
CA GLU A 119 -11.10 -4.82 -17.13
C GLU A 119 -11.23 -5.13 -15.64
N LEU A 120 -10.25 -4.72 -14.86
CA LEU A 120 -10.29 -4.75 -13.41
C LEU A 120 -9.84 -3.41 -12.87
N LYS A 121 -10.66 -2.82 -12.00
CA LYS A 121 -10.28 -1.71 -11.13
C LYS A 121 -10.46 -2.17 -9.70
N GLY A 122 -9.38 -2.19 -8.99
CA GLY A 122 -9.36 -2.63 -7.61
C GLY A 122 -8.34 -1.86 -6.79
N TYR A 123 -8.19 -2.25 -5.54
CA TYR A 123 -7.28 -1.60 -4.61
C TYR A 123 -6.86 -2.53 -3.49
N LEU A 124 -5.65 -2.32 -3.02
CA LEU A 124 -5.20 -2.82 -1.74
C LEU A 124 -5.61 -1.82 -0.67
N ARG A 125 -6.29 -2.27 0.36
CA ARG A 125 -6.51 -1.52 1.59
C ARG A 125 -5.71 -2.16 2.71
N TYR A 126 -5.03 -1.35 3.53
CA TYR A 126 -4.18 -1.87 4.58
C TYR A 126 -4.19 -0.98 5.82
N GLY A 127 -3.71 -1.50 6.92
CA GLY A 127 -3.44 -0.75 8.13
C GLY A 127 -1.95 -0.64 8.40
N ALA A 128 -1.53 0.50 8.92
CA ALA A 128 -0.17 0.73 9.35
C ALA A 128 -0.15 1.58 10.62
N CYS A 129 0.66 1.16 11.58
CA CYS A 129 0.80 1.84 12.87
C CYS A 129 2.27 1.88 13.27
N ASN A 130 2.61 2.84 14.13
CA ASN A 130 3.78 2.75 15.02
C ASN A 130 3.27 2.39 16.43
N ASP A 131 4.12 2.50 17.46
CA ASP A 131 3.73 2.14 18.84
C ASP A 131 2.74 3.12 19.48
N GLU A 132 2.50 4.27 18.87
CA GLU A 132 1.69 5.36 19.44
C GLU A 132 0.45 5.68 18.62
N THR A 133 0.51 5.54 17.29
CA THR A 133 -0.54 6.00 16.38
C THR A 133 -0.64 5.12 15.14
N CYS A 134 -1.82 5.19 14.49
CA CYS A 134 -2.10 4.52 13.23
C CYS A 134 -2.42 5.53 12.15
N LEU A 135 -2.05 5.22 10.90
CA LEU A 135 -2.52 5.97 9.75
C LEU A 135 -4.02 5.71 9.54
N PRO A 136 -4.79 6.69 9.04
CA PRO A 136 -6.08 6.39 8.43
C PRO A 136 -5.86 5.33 7.34
N PRO A 137 -6.65 4.23 7.27
CA PRO A 137 -6.36 3.11 6.37
C PRO A 137 -6.19 3.56 4.92
N PRO A 138 -4.97 3.51 4.35
CA PRO A 138 -4.74 3.92 2.97
C PRO A 138 -5.21 2.89 1.97
N SER A 139 -5.36 3.33 0.71
CA SER A 139 -5.63 2.47 -0.43
C SER A 139 -4.59 2.65 -1.52
N VAL A 140 -4.27 1.57 -2.21
CA VAL A 140 -3.34 1.54 -3.34
C VAL A 140 -4.08 0.99 -4.55
N ASP A 141 -4.28 1.81 -5.57
CA ASP A 141 -5.06 1.42 -6.75
C ASP A 141 -4.31 0.43 -7.64
N ALA A 142 -5.06 -0.50 -8.23
CA ALA A 142 -4.59 -1.44 -9.22
C ALA A 142 -5.57 -1.48 -10.40
N LYS A 143 -5.03 -1.50 -11.62
CA LYS A 143 -5.83 -1.52 -12.85
C LYS A 143 -5.26 -2.52 -13.83
N LEU A 144 -6.15 -3.33 -14.42
CA LEU A 144 -5.88 -4.23 -15.53
C LEU A 144 -6.85 -3.93 -16.66
N ALA A 145 -6.38 -3.96 -17.90
CA ALA A 145 -7.21 -3.88 -19.10
C ALA A 145 -6.55 -4.62 -20.25
N GLY A 146 -7.35 -5.29 -21.03
CA GLY A 146 -6.91 -6.00 -22.22
C GLY A 146 -7.95 -6.01 -23.33
#